data_301532171eefa3346c84470afb425400
#
_entry.id   301532171eefa3346c84470afb425400
#
_cell.length_a   1.000
_cell.length_b   1.000
_cell.length_c   1.000
_cell.angle_alpha   90.00
_cell.angle_beta   90.00
_cell.angle_gamma   90.00
#
_symmetry.space_group_name_H-M   'P 1'
#
loop_
_entity.id
_entity.type
_entity.pdbx_description
1 polymer ?
#
loop_
_entity_poly.entity_id
_entity_poly.type
_entity_poly.pdbx_seq_one_letter_code
_entity_poly.pdbx_strand_id
1 'polypeptide(L)'
;MLRDHVVTRISVGVICSMEDLMVQLETARQERVQTLKEFMRLKNELARAQRRCDELRQENGSLKEALLVAENELQSLHAYAAEVVM
;
A
#
# COMPACT_ATOMS: atom_id res chain seq x y z
N MET A 1 -61.58 5.01 -18.03
CA MET A 1 -60.75 6.26 -17.99
C MET A 1 -59.88 6.30 -16.70
N LEU A 2 -60.43 6.11 -15.53
CA LEU A 2 -59.63 6.14 -14.30
C LEU A 2 -58.61 5.01 -14.21
N ARG A 3 -58.90 3.84 -14.76
CA ARG A 3 -57.96 2.69 -14.74
C ARG A 3 -56.73 2.95 -15.63
N ASP A 4 -56.91 3.58 -16.77
CA ASP A 4 -55.80 3.85 -17.71
C ASP A 4 -54.83 4.88 -17.13
N HIS A 5 -55.35 5.91 -16.42
CA HIS A 5 -54.50 6.87 -15.73
C HIS A 5 -53.67 6.25 -14.63
N VAL A 6 -54.25 5.35 -13.83
CA VAL A 6 -53.60 4.63 -12.74
C VAL A 6 -52.51 3.71 -13.28
N VAL A 7 -52.83 2.95 -14.33
CA VAL A 7 -51.88 2.04 -15.00
C VAL A 7 -50.71 2.84 -15.59
N THR A 8 -50.96 3.98 -16.24
CA THR A 8 -49.91 4.83 -16.81
C THR A 8 -49.00 5.38 -15.74
N ARG A 9 -49.50 5.84 -14.60
CA ARG A 9 -48.72 6.33 -13.47
C ARG A 9 -47.86 5.23 -12.86
N ILE A 10 -48.40 4.03 -12.67
CA ILE A 10 -47.64 2.90 -12.14
C ILE A 10 -46.51 2.53 -13.11
N SER A 11 -46.77 2.49 -14.41
CA SER A 11 -45.74 2.19 -15.42
C SER A 11 -44.64 3.22 -15.43
N VAL A 12 -44.96 4.51 -15.37
CA VAL A 12 -43.96 5.60 -15.30
C VAL A 12 -43.17 5.51 -14.00
N GLY A 13 -43.81 5.22 -12.87
CA GLY A 13 -43.11 5.03 -11.59
C GLY A 13 -42.16 3.85 -11.59
N VAL A 14 -42.57 2.73 -12.18
CA VAL A 14 -41.69 1.56 -12.32
C VAL A 14 -40.49 1.85 -13.23
N ILE A 15 -40.67 2.54 -14.33
CA ILE A 15 -39.59 2.91 -15.25
C ILE A 15 -38.61 3.85 -14.55
N CYS A 16 -39.09 4.86 -13.83
CA CYS A 16 -38.23 5.77 -13.06
C CYS A 16 -37.45 5.03 -11.98
N SER A 17 -38.09 4.10 -11.25
CA SER A 17 -37.41 3.27 -10.26
C SER A 17 -36.34 2.38 -10.86
N MET A 18 -36.60 1.82 -12.04
CA MET A 18 -35.60 1.01 -12.75
C MET A 18 -34.41 1.87 -13.21
N GLU A 19 -34.65 3.05 -13.74
CA GLU A 19 -33.58 3.98 -14.12
C GLU A 19 -32.76 4.38 -12.91
N ASP A 20 -33.37 4.70 -11.79
CA ASP A 20 -32.67 5.02 -10.54
C ASP A 20 -31.83 3.86 -10.05
N LEU A 21 -32.35 2.63 -10.09
CA LEU A 21 -31.61 1.44 -9.73
C LEU A 21 -30.43 1.19 -10.68
N MET A 22 -30.60 1.45 -11.97
CA MET A 22 -29.50 1.32 -12.94
C MET A 22 -28.40 2.33 -12.68
N VAL A 23 -28.76 3.57 -12.36
CA VAL A 23 -27.80 4.62 -12.01
C VAL A 23 -27.06 4.25 -10.72
N GLN A 24 -27.76 3.78 -9.71
CA GLN A 24 -27.16 3.34 -8.45
C GLN A 24 -26.21 2.15 -8.65
N LEU A 25 -26.59 1.20 -9.49
CA LEU A 25 -25.76 0.07 -9.81
C LEU A 25 -24.48 0.48 -10.54
N GLU A 26 -24.59 1.39 -11.50
CA GLU A 26 -23.45 1.92 -12.25
C GLU A 26 -22.50 2.68 -11.32
N THR A 27 -23.03 3.52 -10.43
CA THR A 27 -22.24 4.24 -9.43
C THR A 27 -21.50 3.26 -8.52
N ALA A 28 -22.19 2.22 -8.03
CA ALA A 28 -21.58 1.19 -7.20
C ALA A 28 -20.46 0.44 -7.92
N ARG A 29 -20.65 0.15 -9.20
CA ARG A 29 -19.61 -0.48 -10.04
C ARG A 29 -18.39 0.42 -10.19
N GLN A 30 -18.59 1.71 -10.46
CA GLN A 30 -17.51 2.69 -10.59
C GLN A 30 -16.74 2.83 -9.28
N GLU A 31 -17.43 2.91 -8.16
CA GLU A 31 -16.82 2.96 -6.83
C GLU A 31 -16.00 1.71 -6.54
N ARG A 32 -16.52 0.54 -6.90
CA ARG A 32 -15.80 -0.72 -6.74
C ARG A 32 -14.53 -0.76 -7.58
N VAL A 33 -14.60 -0.34 -8.84
CA VAL A 33 -13.43 -0.27 -9.72
C VAL A 33 -12.38 0.68 -9.15
N GLN A 34 -12.81 1.84 -8.67
CA GLN A 34 -11.92 2.82 -8.07
C GLN A 34 -11.25 2.29 -6.81
N THR A 35 -12.01 1.63 -5.95
CA THR A 35 -11.49 0.99 -4.74
C THR A 35 -10.46 -0.09 -5.07
N LEU A 36 -10.72 -0.91 -6.11
CA LEU A 36 -9.78 -1.92 -6.56
C LEU A 36 -8.47 -1.30 -7.08
N LYS A 37 -8.57 -0.21 -7.84
CA LYS A 37 -7.40 0.51 -8.34
C LYS A 37 -6.54 1.03 -7.19
N GLU A 38 -7.17 1.63 -6.18
CA GLU A 38 -6.47 2.10 -4.99
C GLU A 38 -5.85 0.96 -4.20
N PHE A 39 -6.56 -0.14 -4.05
CA PHE A 39 -6.04 -1.33 -3.39
C PHE A 39 -4.78 -1.85 -4.10
N MET A 40 -4.80 -1.93 -5.42
CA MET A 40 -3.65 -2.36 -6.21
C MET A 40 -2.47 -1.40 -6.07
N ARG A 41 -2.74 -0.09 -6.06
CA ARG A 41 -1.71 0.93 -5.85
C ARG A 41 -1.06 0.79 -4.48
N LEU A 42 -1.87 0.67 -3.43
CA LEU A 42 -1.38 0.51 -2.06
C LEU A 42 -0.60 -0.80 -1.88
N LYS A 43 -1.06 -1.87 -2.50
CA LYS A 43 -0.36 -3.15 -2.50
C LYS A 43 1.03 -3.03 -3.12
N ASN A 44 1.14 -2.32 -4.25
CA ASN A 44 2.41 -2.07 -4.92
C ASN A 44 3.33 -1.19 -4.07
N GLU A 45 2.79 -0.14 -3.44
CA GLU A 45 3.55 0.71 -2.53
C GLU A 45 4.07 -0.08 -1.33
N LEU A 46 3.24 -0.94 -0.76
CA LEU A 46 3.65 -1.80 0.35
C LEU A 46 4.78 -2.74 -0.06
N ALA A 47 4.69 -3.34 -1.23
CA ALA A 47 5.73 -4.22 -1.75
C ALA A 47 7.06 -3.48 -1.94
N ARG A 48 7.02 -2.23 -2.41
CA ARG A 48 8.20 -1.37 -2.54
C ARG A 48 8.80 -1.03 -1.17
N ALA A 49 7.94 -0.67 -0.21
CA ALA A 49 8.38 -0.37 1.15
C ALA A 49 9.03 -1.58 1.82
N GLN A 50 8.47 -2.75 1.64
CA GLN A 50 9.05 -4.00 2.17
C GLN A 50 10.42 -4.28 1.57
N ARG A 51 10.57 -4.13 0.26
CA ARG A 51 11.87 -4.29 -0.41
C ARG A 51 12.90 -3.28 0.13
N ARG A 52 12.47 -2.03 0.31
CA ARG A 52 13.36 -1.00 0.87
C ARG A 52 13.77 -1.32 2.31
N CYS A 53 12.86 -1.84 3.12
CA CYS A 53 13.18 -2.30 4.46
C CYS A 53 14.20 -3.43 4.45
N ASP A 54 14.06 -4.39 3.54
CA ASP A 54 15.00 -5.51 3.42
C ASP A 54 16.39 -5.02 2.98
N GLU A 55 16.44 -4.09 2.01
CA GLU A 55 17.69 -3.45 1.58
C GLU A 55 18.38 -2.74 2.74
N LEU A 56 17.63 -1.97 3.52
CA LEU A 56 18.17 -1.26 4.67
C LEU A 56 18.66 -2.21 5.76
N ARG A 57 18.00 -3.32 5.97
CA ARG A 57 18.47 -4.35 6.92
C ARG A 57 19.78 -4.95 6.47
N GLN A 58 19.95 -5.21 5.16
CA GLN A 58 21.20 -5.69 4.62
C GLN A 58 22.32 -4.66 4.76
N GLU A 59 22.04 -3.40 4.43
CA GLU A 59 23.00 -2.30 4.62
C GLU A 59 23.40 -2.15 6.08
N ASN A 60 22.43 -2.22 6.99
CA ASN A 60 22.70 -2.15 8.43
C ASN A 60 23.58 -3.31 8.89
N GLY A 61 23.30 -4.52 8.40
CA GLY A 61 24.13 -5.70 8.70
C GLY A 61 25.57 -5.50 8.23
N SER A 62 25.75 -5.02 7.00
CA SER A 62 27.07 -4.74 6.44
C SER A 62 27.81 -3.66 7.20
N LEU A 63 27.12 -2.60 7.58
CA LEU A 63 27.71 -1.49 8.36
C LEU A 63 28.13 -1.96 9.77
N LYS A 64 27.33 -2.79 10.40
CA LYS A 64 27.67 -3.36 11.72
C LYS A 64 28.92 -4.25 11.63
N GLU A 65 29.01 -5.06 10.59
CA GLU A 65 30.21 -5.88 10.36
C GLU A 65 31.46 -5.01 10.11
N ALA A 66 31.33 -3.98 9.28
CA ALA A 66 32.41 -3.04 9.03
C ALA A 66 32.85 -2.31 10.29
N LEU A 67 31.90 -1.90 11.13
CA LEU A 67 32.18 -1.27 12.40
C LEU A 67 32.91 -2.21 13.35
N LEU A 68 32.47 -3.45 13.44
CA LEU A 68 33.10 -4.48 14.27
C LEU A 68 34.55 -4.71 13.84
N VAL A 69 34.80 -4.82 12.54
CA VAL A 69 36.16 -4.98 11.98
C VAL A 69 37.01 -3.76 12.35
N ALA A 70 36.49 -2.55 12.16
CA ALA A 70 37.21 -1.31 12.48
C ALA A 70 37.53 -1.22 13.98
N GLU A 71 36.58 -1.59 14.86
CA GLU A 71 36.82 -1.62 16.29
C GLU A 71 37.91 -2.63 16.68
N ASN A 72 37.91 -3.81 16.08
CA ASN A 72 38.92 -4.83 16.33
C ASN A 72 40.30 -4.37 15.86
N GLU A 73 40.39 -3.72 14.69
CA GLU A 73 41.63 -3.14 14.18
C GLU A 73 42.14 -2.04 15.12
N LEU A 74 41.25 -1.18 15.61
CA LEU A 74 41.60 -0.12 16.55
C LEU A 74 42.15 -0.69 17.86
N GLN A 75 41.50 -1.72 18.39
CA GLN A 75 41.96 -2.42 19.59
C GLN A 75 43.33 -3.03 19.38
N SER A 76 43.58 -3.64 18.23
CA SER A 76 44.87 -4.22 17.89
C SER A 76 45.97 -3.15 17.79
N LEU A 77 45.66 -2.00 17.22
CA LEU A 77 46.58 -0.87 17.15
C LEU A 77 46.89 -0.30 18.54
N HIS A 78 45.90 -0.20 19.40
CA HIS A 78 46.10 0.24 20.79
C HIS A 78 46.97 -0.72 21.56
N ALA A 79 46.76 -2.02 21.44
CA ALA A 79 47.57 -3.03 22.06
C ALA A 79 49.03 -2.98 21.57
N TYR A 80 49.23 -2.81 20.27
CA TYR A 80 50.55 -2.66 19.67
C TYR A 80 51.27 -1.40 20.17
N ALA A 81 50.56 -0.27 20.23
CA ALA A 81 51.11 0.97 20.72
C ALA A 81 51.53 0.86 22.19
N ALA A 82 50.75 0.19 23.01
CA ALA A 82 51.06 -0.06 24.41
C ALA A 82 52.34 -0.91 24.56
N GLU A 83 52.51 -1.94 23.71
CA GLU A 83 53.72 -2.77 23.72
C GLU A 83 54.97 -1.96 23.27
N VAL A 84 54.81 -1.12 22.29
CA VAL A 84 55.95 -0.30 21.78
C VAL A 84 56.39 0.78 22.78
N VAL A 85 55.44 1.33 23.52
CA VAL A 85 55.74 2.38 24.52
C VAL A 85 56.40 1.80 25.77
N MET A 86 56.12 0.52 26.08
CA MET A 86 56.80 -0.17 27.18
C MET A 86 58.17 -0.68 26.71
#